data_9e151818abd1b044a78dbe5478bb6468
#
_entry.id   9e151818abd1b044a78dbe5478bb6468
#
_cell.length_a   1.000
_cell.length_b   1.000
_cell.length_c   1.000
_cell.angle_alpha   90.00
_cell.angle_beta   90.00
_cell.angle_gamma   90.00
#
_symmetry.space_group_name_H-M   'P 1'
#
loop_
_entity.id
_entity.type
_entity.pdbx_description
1 polymer ?
#
loop_
_entity_poly.entity_id
_entity_poly.type
_entity_poly.pdbx_seq_one_letter_code
_entity_poly.pdbx_strand_id
1 'polypeptide(L)'
;MEANYKRTVAGSVGAGVAAVFNASGRQYYILEHKTESLYHHAGESQKIIVDQVELGRDSACQVRFDESFETVSRRHAAIVKEGENWKIIPLSQTNTTLVNGQPISEEKILNSGDEIRLSSRGPLMGFIIPQGKQSLVSSIGMTERLNLFRQQALAPYKRALWCIVILFVLAVAGLVAWNLYQADKFNKEIETKQQQIEQVQQDLTASDELIEALNVELENSQNASAVERARTQKKLAEAQAEREALMLTAVALNEELQTAVAEAEANSEIAEEQIQAANAQIEKLQKHVDEVNAREEEAAKAKAEAEANSLKIYSEDESAPQLDKKKENVLKKF
;
A
#
# COMPACT_ATOMS: atom_id res chain seq x y z
N MET A 1 -37.92 -7.58 -11.25
CA MET A 1 -36.70 -8.05 -11.95
C MET A 1 -35.51 -7.46 -11.23
N GLU A 2 -34.50 -8.25 -10.88
CA GLU A 2 -33.27 -7.67 -10.34
C GLU A 2 -32.57 -6.89 -11.45
N ALA A 3 -32.24 -5.64 -11.18
CA ALA A 3 -31.43 -4.86 -12.10
C ALA A 3 -30.09 -5.58 -12.32
N ASN A 4 -29.85 -6.05 -13.54
CA ASN A 4 -28.65 -6.83 -13.89
C ASN A 4 -27.41 -5.95 -13.99
N TYR A 5 -27.15 -5.18 -12.90
CA TYR A 5 -25.99 -4.32 -12.77
C TYR A 5 -24.89 -5.01 -11.97
N LYS A 6 -23.73 -5.10 -12.59
CA LYS A 6 -22.50 -5.55 -11.91
C LYS A 6 -21.40 -4.54 -12.17
N ARG A 7 -20.81 -4.02 -11.08
CA ARG A 7 -19.60 -3.18 -11.22
C ARG A 7 -18.49 -4.00 -11.87
N THR A 8 -17.89 -3.47 -12.91
CA THR A 8 -16.77 -4.11 -13.60
C THR A 8 -15.48 -3.31 -13.42
N VAL A 9 -14.35 -4.01 -13.38
CA VAL A 9 -13.02 -3.36 -13.34
C VAL A 9 -12.80 -2.57 -14.64
N ALA A 10 -13.28 -3.07 -15.78
CA ALA A 10 -13.19 -2.37 -17.06
C ALA A 10 -13.96 -1.05 -17.06
N GLY A 11 -15.19 -1.01 -16.50
CA GLY A 11 -16.03 0.20 -16.47
C GLY A 11 -15.60 1.23 -15.41
N SER A 12 -14.81 0.85 -14.42
CA SER A 12 -14.31 1.75 -13.39
C SER A 12 -12.80 2.04 -13.55
N VAL A 13 -11.94 1.07 -13.29
CA VAL A 13 -10.48 1.26 -13.34
C VAL A 13 -10.00 1.36 -14.78
N GLY A 14 -10.41 0.44 -15.66
CA GLY A 14 -10.02 0.44 -17.08
C GLY A 14 -10.44 1.71 -17.79
N ALA A 15 -11.69 2.13 -17.60
CA ALA A 15 -12.20 3.39 -18.15
C ALA A 15 -11.45 4.61 -17.59
N GLY A 16 -11.13 4.61 -16.30
CA GLY A 16 -10.35 5.66 -15.67
C GLY A 16 -8.92 5.74 -16.21
N VAL A 17 -8.23 4.61 -16.39
CA VAL A 17 -6.90 4.55 -17.04
C VAL A 17 -6.99 5.11 -18.47
N ALA A 18 -8.00 4.68 -19.26
CA ALA A 18 -8.21 5.19 -20.60
C ALA A 18 -8.52 6.69 -20.62
N ALA A 19 -9.24 7.22 -19.63
CA ALA A 19 -9.51 8.64 -19.49
C ALA A 19 -8.25 9.46 -19.21
N VAL A 20 -7.27 8.89 -18.49
CA VAL A 20 -5.99 9.57 -18.19
C VAL A 20 -5.07 9.54 -19.42
N PHE A 21 -4.82 8.36 -19.99
CA PHE A 21 -3.76 8.15 -20.98
C PHE A 21 -4.26 8.14 -22.43
N ASN A 22 -5.52 7.78 -22.67
CA ASN A 22 -6.15 7.76 -23.98
C ASN A 22 -7.50 8.48 -23.94
N ALA A 23 -7.44 9.79 -23.75
CA ALA A 23 -8.63 10.65 -23.58
C ALA A 23 -9.36 10.98 -24.89
N SER A 24 -8.82 10.61 -26.06
CA SER A 24 -9.38 10.95 -27.38
C SER A 24 -10.77 10.35 -27.55
N GLY A 25 -11.75 11.19 -27.91
CA GLY A 25 -13.14 10.77 -28.16
C GLY A 25 -13.96 10.40 -26.94
N ARG A 26 -13.37 10.34 -25.73
CA ARG A 26 -14.13 10.06 -24.50
C ARG A 26 -14.83 11.32 -24.01
N GLN A 27 -16.12 11.16 -23.69
CA GLN A 27 -16.93 12.20 -23.07
C GLN A 27 -17.00 12.00 -21.58
N TYR A 28 -17.14 13.10 -20.84
CA TYR A 28 -17.46 13.12 -19.43
C TYR A 28 -18.79 13.81 -19.18
N TYR A 29 -19.34 13.61 -18.00
CA TYR A 29 -20.51 14.36 -17.55
C TYR A 29 -20.22 15.02 -16.19
N ILE A 30 -21.08 15.95 -15.82
CA ILE A 30 -21.01 16.69 -14.55
C ILE A 30 -22.24 16.34 -13.74
N LEU A 31 -22.03 16.03 -12.47
CA LEU A 31 -23.07 16.00 -11.46
C LEU A 31 -23.00 17.32 -10.68
N GLU A 32 -24.04 18.13 -10.82
CA GLU A 32 -24.20 19.36 -10.03
C GLU A 32 -24.97 19.02 -8.76
N HIS A 33 -24.34 19.12 -7.59
CA HIS A 33 -24.97 18.86 -6.31
C HIS A 33 -25.87 20.04 -5.92
N LYS A 34 -27.17 19.81 -5.85
CA LYS A 34 -28.16 20.86 -5.48
C LYS A 34 -28.53 20.81 -4.00
N THR A 35 -28.11 19.76 -3.28
CA THR A 35 -28.37 19.55 -1.87
C THR A 35 -27.03 19.50 -1.12
N GLU A 36 -26.94 20.27 -0.03
CA GLU A 36 -25.79 20.24 0.88
C GLU A 36 -25.66 18.89 1.55
N SER A 37 -24.44 18.38 1.67
CA SER A 37 -24.07 17.15 2.37
C SER A 37 -22.68 17.27 2.99
N LEU A 38 -22.29 16.32 3.84
CA LEU A 38 -20.95 16.29 4.44
C LEU A 38 -19.83 16.18 3.39
N TYR A 39 -20.12 15.58 2.23
CA TYR A 39 -19.10 15.30 1.20
C TYR A 39 -19.22 16.18 -0.04
N HIS A 40 -20.32 16.89 -0.22
CA HIS A 40 -20.61 17.72 -1.38
C HIS A 40 -21.37 18.98 -0.99
N HIS A 41 -20.91 20.13 -1.47
CA HIS A 41 -21.58 21.41 -1.22
C HIS A 41 -22.67 21.67 -2.27
N ALA A 42 -23.71 22.39 -1.86
CA ALA A 42 -24.74 22.85 -2.82
C ALA A 42 -24.11 23.79 -3.86
N GLY A 43 -24.36 23.51 -5.15
CA GLY A 43 -23.73 24.20 -6.28
C GLY A 43 -22.38 23.59 -6.72
N GLU A 44 -21.84 22.60 -6.00
CA GLU A 44 -20.62 21.90 -6.42
C GLU A 44 -20.86 21.12 -7.71
N SER A 45 -19.91 21.25 -8.65
CA SER A 45 -19.91 20.55 -9.94
C SER A 45 -18.83 19.47 -9.94
N GLN A 46 -19.25 18.20 -9.86
CA GLN A 46 -18.37 17.04 -9.86
C GLN A 46 -18.25 16.46 -11.28
N LYS A 47 -17.05 16.55 -11.88
CA LYS A 47 -16.76 15.92 -13.19
C LYS A 47 -16.58 14.43 -13.04
N ILE A 48 -17.25 13.63 -13.89
CA ILE A 48 -17.17 12.16 -13.89
C ILE A 48 -16.56 11.70 -15.22
N ILE A 49 -15.42 11.01 -15.12
CA ILE A 49 -14.62 10.55 -16.28
C ILE A 49 -14.61 9.02 -16.45
N VAL A 50 -15.22 8.28 -15.54
CA VAL A 50 -15.33 6.82 -15.58
C VAL A 50 -16.67 6.38 -16.15
N ASP A 51 -16.73 5.18 -16.71
CA ASP A 51 -17.94 4.69 -17.40
C ASP A 51 -18.99 4.13 -16.42
N GLN A 52 -18.62 3.87 -15.16
CA GLN A 52 -19.52 3.36 -14.12
C GLN A 52 -19.31 4.10 -12.81
N VAL A 53 -20.36 4.68 -12.27
CA VAL A 53 -20.39 5.38 -10.99
C VAL A 53 -21.54 4.89 -10.15
N GLU A 54 -21.28 4.54 -8.91
CA GLU A 54 -22.31 4.23 -7.92
C GLU A 54 -22.54 5.41 -6.99
N LEU A 55 -23.82 5.64 -6.69
CA LEU A 55 -24.30 6.68 -5.80
C LEU A 55 -24.94 6.04 -4.56
N GLY A 56 -24.60 6.51 -3.37
CA GLY A 56 -25.14 5.96 -2.13
C GLY A 56 -24.31 6.32 -0.90
N ARG A 57 -24.68 5.74 0.26
CA ARG A 57 -24.00 6.00 1.54
C ARG A 57 -22.74 5.14 1.75
N ASP A 58 -22.58 4.05 0.98
CA ASP A 58 -21.41 3.17 1.14
C ASP A 58 -20.11 3.91 0.79
N SER A 59 -19.08 3.64 1.56
CA SER A 59 -17.74 4.21 1.33
C SER A 59 -17.09 3.75 0.02
N ALA A 60 -17.63 2.73 -0.63
CA ALA A 60 -17.22 2.26 -1.94
C ALA A 60 -17.94 2.99 -3.09
N CYS A 61 -18.94 3.82 -2.82
CA CYS A 61 -19.59 4.66 -3.82
C CYS A 61 -18.66 5.82 -4.23
N GLN A 62 -18.62 6.11 -5.53
CA GLN A 62 -17.87 7.25 -6.08
C GLN A 62 -18.53 8.58 -5.73
N VAL A 63 -19.87 8.59 -5.72
CA VAL A 63 -20.68 9.73 -5.23
C VAL A 63 -21.29 9.29 -3.90
N ARG A 64 -20.63 9.70 -2.83
CA ARG A 64 -20.98 9.27 -1.49
C ARG A 64 -21.79 10.34 -0.77
N PHE A 65 -22.84 9.90 -0.07
CA PHE A 65 -23.62 10.71 0.85
C PHE A 65 -23.43 10.23 2.29
N ASP A 66 -23.65 11.10 3.24
CA ASP A 66 -23.49 10.83 4.67
C ASP A 66 -24.73 10.15 5.27
N GLU A 67 -24.62 9.76 6.52
CA GLU A 67 -25.65 9.01 7.23
C GLU A 67 -26.90 9.83 7.56
N SER A 68 -26.87 11.18 7.42
CA SER A 68 -28.03 12.03 7.63
C SER A 68 -29.13 11.79 6.60
N PHE A 69 -28.76 11.28 5.41
CA PHE A 69 -29.71 10.87 4.38
C PHE A 69 -30.21 9.44 4.61
N GLU A 70 -30.96 9.19 5.67
CA GLU A 70 -31.42 7.86 6.10
C GLU A 70 -32.16 7.09 5.00
N THR A 71 -32.87 7.81 4.12
CA THR A 71 -33.62 7.22 2.98
C THR A 71 -32.74 6.90 1.77
N VAL A 72 -31.45 7.22 1.78
CA VAL A 72 -30.50 6.83 0.74
C VAL A 72 -29.90 5.46 1.10
N SER A 73 -30.05 4.48 0.24
CA SER A 73 -29.47 3.14 0.43
C SER A 73 -27.94 3.17 0.34
N ARG A 74 -27.26 2.17 0.95
CA ARG A 74 -25.79 2.05 0.88
C ARG A 74 -25.30 2.10 -0.58
N ARG A 75 -25.90 1.32 -1.45
CA ARG A 75 -25.76 1.41 -2.91
C ARG A 75 -27.15 1.71 -3.44
N HIS A 76 -27.40 2.96 -3.86
CA HIS A 76 -28.76 3.42 -4.16
C HIS A 76 -29.07 3.37 -5.66
N ALA A 77 -28.17 3.89 -6.47
CA ALA A 77 -28.26 3.87 -7.93
C ALA A 77 -26.87 3.78 -8.56
N ALA A 78 -26.80 3.44 -9.83
CA ALA A 78 -25.59 3.52 -10.62
C ALA A 78 -25.84 4.30 -11.92
N ILE A 79 -24.89 5.13 -12.34
CA ILE A 79 -24.85 5.73 -13.66
C ILE A 79 -23.84 4.96 -14.49
N VAL A 80 -24.25 4.47 -15.66
CA VAL A 80 -23.45 3.59 -16.51
C VAL A 80 -23.46 4.13 -17.94
N LYS A 81 -22.32 4.08 -18.60
CA LYS A 81 -22.20 4.37 -20.02
C LYS A 81 -22.56 3.14 -20.85
N GLU A 82 -23.47 3.31 -21.80
CA GLU A 82 -23.83 2.29 -22.78
C GLU A 82 -23.76 2.88 -24.19
N GLY A 83 -22.77 2.48 -24.95
CA GLY A 83 -22.46 3.11 -26.24
C GLY A 83 -22.12 4.60 -26.05
N GLU A 84 -22.91 5.47 -26.65
CA GLU A 84 -22.77 6.92 -26.51
C GLU A 84 -23.70 7.52 -25.45
N ASN A 85 -24.60 6.73 -24.88
CA ASN A 85 -25.59 7.17 -23.90
C ASN A 85 -25.16 6.89 -22.46
N TRP A 86 -25.69 7.69 -21.57
CA TRP A 86 -25.61 7.46 -20.14
C TRP A 86 -26.99 7.01 -19.64
N LYS A 87 -27.00 5.99 -18.79
CA LYS A 87 -28.22 5.51 -18.16
C LYS A 87 -28.06 5.41 -16.65
N ILE A 88 -29.14 5.66 -15.94
CA ILE A 88 -29.23 5.43 -14.50
C ILE A 88 -29.98 4.13 -14.22
N ILE A 89 -29.44 3.33 -13.31
CA ILE A 89 -29.97 2.03 -12.89
C ILE A 89 -30.24 2.09 -11.39
N PRO A 90 -31.52 1.93 -10.93
CA PRO A 90 -31.81 1.79 -9.51
C PRO A 90 -31.19 0.51 -8.97
N LEU A 91 -30.45 0.60 -7.87
CA LEU A 91 -29.86 -0.54 -7.17
C LEU A 91 -30.60 -0.84 -5.87
N SER A 92 -31.32 0.14 -5.34
CA SER A 92 -32.11 0.01 -4.12
C SER A 92 -33.47 -0.63 -4.41
N GLN A 93 -33.81 -1.67 -3.65
CA GLN A 93 -35.15 -2.28 -3.70
C GLN A 93 -36.13 -1.60 -2.73
N THR A 94 -35.63 -0.87 -1.73
CA THR A 94 -36.45 -0.26 -0.67
C THR A 94 -36.72 1.23 -0.89
N ASN A 95 -35.78 1.91 -1.53
CA ASN A 95 -35.87 3.36 -1.71
C ASN A 95 -35.81 3.72 -3.19
N THR A 96 -36.78 4.44 -3.66
CA THR A 96 -36.99 4.73 -5.11
C THR A 96 -36.06 5.83 -5.58
N THR A 97 -35.39 5.62 -6.70
CA THR A 97 -34.69 6.67 -7.43
C THR A 97 -35.68 7.48 -8.26
N LEU A 98 -35.58 8.80 -8.28
CA LEU A 98 -36.40 9.67 -9.10
C LEU A 98 -35.56 10.39 -10.16
N VAL A 99 -36.10 10.51 -11.36
CA VAL A 99 -35.54 11.34 -12.44
C VAL A 99 -36.60 12.34 -12.89
N ASN A 100 -36.28 13.63 -12.76
CA ASN A 100 -37.24 14.73 -13.04
C ASN A 100 -38.53 14.61 -12.20
N GLY A 101 -38.36 14.22 -10.93
CA GLY A 101 -39.48 14.01 -10.00
C GLY A 101 -40.30 12.73 -10.22
N GLN A 102 -40.02 11.96 -11.27
CA GLN A 102 -40.73 10.71 -11.59
C GLN A 102 -39.93 9.50 -11.03
N PRO A 103 -40.59 8.59 -10.32
CA PRO A 103 -39.94 7.37 -9.84
C PRO A 103 -39.59 6.46 -11.00
N ILE A 104 -38.39 5.87 -10.95
CA ILE A 104 -37.94 4.85 -11.88
C ILE A 104 -37.79 3.50 -11.19
N SER A 105 -38.28 2.44 -11.84
CA SER A 105 -38.14 1.04 -11.37
C SER A 105 -37.14 0.25 -12.18
N GLU A 106 -36.87 0.69 -13.39
CA GLU A 106 -35.93 0.12 -14.35
C GLU A 106 -34.89 1.15 -14.75
N GLU A 107 -33.97 0.75 -15.60
CA GLU A 107 -32.95 1.67 -16.13
C GLU A 107 -33.63 2.78 -17.01
N LYS A 108 -33.04 3.96 -16.94
CA LYS A 108 -33.48 5.13 -17.70
C LYS A 108 -32.28 5.84 -18.31
N ILE A 109 -32.39 6.17 -19.60
CA ILE A 109 -31.43 7.02 -20.32
C ILE A 109 -31.50 8.43 -19.71
N LEU A 110 -30.35 9.00 -19.43
CA LEU A 110 -30.19 10.37 -18.92
C LEU A 110 -29.86 11.33 -20.05
N ASN A 111 -30.55 12.45 -20.05
CA ASN A 111 -30.29 13.58 -20.94
C ASN A 111 -29.66 14.74 -20.14
N SER A 112 -28.89 15.58 -20.82
CA SER A 112 -28.34 16.78 -20.19
C SER A 112 -29.48 17.69 -19.70
N GLY A 113 -29.43 18.08 -18.43
CA GLY A 113 -30.48 18.84 -17.75
C GLY A 113 -31.40 17.99 -16.87
N ASP A 114 -31.30 16.65 -16.92
CA ASP A 114 -32.08 15.80 -16.02
C ASP A 114 -31.70 16.00 -14.55
N GLU A 115 -32.71 15.96 -13.68
CA GLU A 115 -32.58 16.01 -12.24
C GLU A 115 -32.69 14.60 -11.63
N ILE A 116 -31.68 14.19 -10.89
CA ILE A 116 -31.63 12.90 -10.19
C ILE A 116 -31.82 13.12 -8.70
N ARG A 117 -32.78 12.43 -8.09
CA ARG A 117 -32.99 12.45 -6.64
C ARG A 117 -32.92 11.02 -6.07
N LEU A 118 -32.10 10.84 -5.06
CA LEU A 118 -31.96 9.54 -4.37
C LEU A 118 -32.98 9.45 -3.23
N SER A 119 -34.15 8.92 -3.49
CA SER A 119 -35.36 8.87 -2.66
C SER A 119 -36.16 10.18 -2.61
N SER A 120 -37.37 10.12 -2.07
CA SER A 120 -38.27 11.29 -1.97
C SER A 120 -37.73 12.43 -1.11
N ARG A 121 -36.88 12.10 -0.10
CA ARG A 121 -36.24 13.06 0.82
C ARG A 121 -34.72 13.10 0.67
N GLY A 122 -34.17 12.43 -0.32
CA GLY A 122 -32.74 12.34 -0.54
C GLY A 122 -32.17 13.53 -1.32
N PRO A 123 -30.86 13.49 -1.54
CA PRO A 123 -30.13 14.55 -2.21
C PRO A 123 -30.57 14.66 -3.69
N LEU A 124 -30.59 15.91 -4.16
CA LEU A 124 -30.90 16.28 -5.54
C LEU A 124 -29.62 16.65 -6.27
N MET A 125 -29.46 16.13 -7.49
CA MET A 125 -28.34 16.39 -8.39
C MET A 125 -28.84 16.71 -9.79
N GLY A 126 -28.20 17.65 -10.48
CA GLY A 126 -28.37 17.87 -11.91
C GLY A 126 -27.38 17.01 -12.69
N PHE A 127 -27.83 16.42 -13.79
CA PHE A 127 -27.00 15.69 -14.74
C PHE A 127 -26.73 16.56 -15.97
N ILE A 128 -25.46 16.86 -16.25
CA ILE A 128 -25.08 17.79 -17.32
C ILE A 128 -24.02 17.14 -18.22
N ILE A 129 -24.30 17.07 -19.51
CA ILE A 129 -23.32 16.73 -20.54
C ILE A 129 -22.85 18.04 -21.19
N PRO A 130 -21.58 18.46 -21.00
CA PRO A 130 -21.05 19.64 -21.66
C PRO A 130 -21.13 19.49 -23.18
N GLN A 131 -21.28 20.60 -23.93
CA GLN A 131 -21.40 20.58 -25.38
C GLN A 131 -20.06 20.85 -26.09
N GLY A 132 -19.95 20.35 -27.32
CA GLY A 132 -18.79 20.60 -28.19
C GLY A 132 -17.48 20.01 -27.67
N LYS A 133 -16.37 20.68 -27.93
CA LYS A 133 -15.04 20.22 -27.51
C LYS A 133 -14.86 20.13 -25.98
N GLN A 134 -15.64 20.87 -25.23
CA GLN A 134 -15.62 20.86 -23.76
C GLN A 134 -16.23 19.59 -23.16
N SER A 135 -16.99 18.81 -23.93
CA SER A 135 -17.52 17.52 -23.47
C SER A 135 -16.47 16.41 -23.42
N LEU A 136 -15.32 16.62 -24.06
CA LEU A 136 -14.28 15.62 -24.16
C LEU A 136 -13.35 15.62 -22.94
N VAL A 137 -13.02 14.45 -22.46
CA VAL A 137 -12.04 14.25 -21.38
C VAL A 137 -10.68 14.85 -21.75
N SER A 138 -10.33 14.92 -23.04
CA SER A 138 -9.11 15.55 -23.52
C SER A 138 -9.04 17.07 -23.25
N SER A 139 -10.17 17.74 -23.01
CA SER A 139 -10.20 19.16 -22.60
C SER A 139 -9.81 19.38 -21.14
N ILE A 140 -9.80 18.34 -20.33
CA ILE A 140 -9.40 18.35 -18.93
C ILE A 140 -7.87 18.21 -18.86
N GLY A 141 -7.21 19.02 -18.05
CA GLY A 141 -5.75 18.94 -17.83
C GLY A 141 -5.31 17.57 -17.31
N MET A 142 -4.09 17.14 -17.64
CA MET A 142 -3.56 15.81 -17.27
C MET A 142 -3.58 15.58 -15.75
N THR A 143 -3.17 16.56 -14.97
CA THR A 143 -3.14 16.49 -13.50
C THR A 143 -4.55 16.33 -12.92
N GLU A 144 -5.52 17.08 -13.45
CA GLU A 144 -6.92 16.98 -13.04
C GLU A 144 -7.49 15.60 -13.37
N ARG A 145 -7.21 15.07 -14.59
CA ARG A 145 -7.60 13.70 -14.98
C ARG A 145 -7.04 12.64 -14.04
N LEU A 146 -5.78 12.77 -13.63
CA LEU A 146 -5.15 11.84 -12.71
C LEU A 146 -5.80 11.90 -11.31
N ASN A 147 -6.12 13.09 -10.82
CA ASN A 147 -6.85 13.27 -9.56
C ASN A 147 -8.26 12.67 -9.60
N LEU A 148 -9.00 12.92 -10.68
CA LEU A 148 -10.33 12.32 -10.90
C LEU A 148 -10.25 10.79 -10.99
N PHE A 149 -9.23 10.26 -11.68
CA PHE A 149 -8.96 8.82 -11.72
C PHE A 149 -8.74 8.23 -10.32
N ARG A 150 -7.89 8.86 -9.52
CA ARG A 150 -7.62 8.41 -8.14
C ARG A 150 -8.88 8.42 -7.28
N GLN A 151 -9.72 9.45 -7.41
CA GLN A 151 -10.95 9.58 -6.64
C GLN A 151 -12.04 8.60 -7.09
N GLN A 152 -12.24 8.44 -8.39
CA GLN A 152 -13.39 7.72 -8.96
C GLN A 152 -13.09 6.24 -9.21
N ALA A 153 -11.93 5.93 -9.79
CA ALA A 153 -11.57 4.55 -10.12
C ALA A 153 -11.05 3.76 -8.92
N LEU A 154 -10.23 4.36 -8.04
CA LEU A 154 -9.60 3.66 -6.92
C LEU A 154 -10.40 3.71 -5.62
N ALA A 155 -11.36 4.63 -5.47
CA ALA A 155 -12.17 4.76 -4.25
C ALA A 155 -12.78 3.43 -3.76
N PRO A 156 -13.43 2.62 -4.62
CA PRO A 156 -14.04 1.36 -4.20
C PRO A 156 -13.04 0.30 -3.74
N TYR A 157 -11.77 0.40 -4.14
CA TYR A 157 -10.73 -0.59 -3.86
C TYR A 157 -9.83 -0.22 -2.67
N LYS A 158 -10.01 0.96 -2.05
CA LYS A 158 -9.15 1.43 -0.94
C LYS A 158 -9.03 0.40 0.19
N ARG A 159 -10.13 -0.25 0.59
CA ARG A 159 -10.12 -1.27 1.66
C ARG A 159 -9.29 -2.49 1.24
N ALA A 160 -9.49 -2.99 0.01
CA ALA A 160 -8.73 -4.13 -0.50
C ALA A 160 -7.23 -3.84 -0.60
N LEU A 161 -6.85 -2.64 -1.06
CA LEU A 161 -5.46 -2.20 -1.09
C LEU A 161 -4.83 -2.16 0.31
N TRP A 162 -5.55 -1.63 1.31
CA TRP A 162 -5.08 -1.65 2.70
C TRP A 162 -4.91 -3.06 3.25
N CYS A 163 -5.84 -3.99 2.95
CA CYS A 163 -5.70 -5.39 3.33
C CYS A 163 -4.44 -6.03 2.71
N ILE A 164 -4.15 -5.76 1.44
CA ILE A 164 -2.94 -6.26 0.77
C ILE A 164 -1.68 -5.71 1.44
N VAL A 165 -1.65 -4.40 1.74
CA VAL A 165 -0.51 -3.78 2.44
C VAL A 165 -0.30 -4.39 3.83
N ILE A 166 -1.38 -4.59 4.60
CA ILE A 166 -1.30 -5.22 5.92
C ILE A 166 -0.79 -6.65 5.80
N LEU A 167 -1.30 -7.45 4.86
CA LEU A 167 -0.83 -8.82 4.63
C LEU A 167 0.66 -8.85 4.24
N PHE A 168 1.10 -7.92 3.41
CA PHE A 168 2.50 -7.80 3.04
C PHE A 168 3.39 -7.46 4.25
N VAL A 169 2.98 -6.49 5.08
CA VAL A 169 3.70 -6.14 6.31
C VAL A 169 3.76 -7.32 7.27
N LEU A 170 2.68 -8.08 7.44
CA LEU A 170 2.66 -9.28 8.28
C LEU A 170 3.57 -10.38 7.72
N ALA A 171 3.62 -10.56 6.40
CA ALA A 171 4.52 -11.52 5.76
C ALA A 171 5.99 -11.15 5.99
N VAL A 172 6.35 -9.87 5.82
CA VAL A 172 7.71 -9.37 6.10
C VAL A 172 8.06 -9.53 7.58
N ALA A 173 7.16 -9.16 8.49
CA ALA A 173 7.37 -9.35 9.92
C ALA A 173 7.55 -10.83 10.29
N GLY A 174 6.79 -11.72 9.67
CA GLY A 174 6.94 -13.19 9.82
C GLY A 174 8.29 -13.70 9.35
N LEU A 175 8.77 -13.22 8.20
CA LEU A 175 10.10 -13.57 7.69
C LEU A 175 11.22 -13.08 8.60
N VAL A 176 11.12 -11.85 9.11
CA VAL A 176 12.09 -11.32 10.06
C VAL A 176 12.10 -12.13 11.36
N ALA A 177 10.92 -12.42 11.92
CA ALA A 177 10.80 -13.22 13.13
C ALA A 177 11.37 -14.65 12.94
N TRP A 178 11.12 -15.26 11.78
CA TRP A 178 11.70 -16.56 11.42
C TRP A 178 13.22 -16.52 11.34
N ASN A 179 13.77 -15.47 10.72
CA ASN A 179 15.23 -15.28 10.61
C ASN A 179 15.89 -15.11 11.98
N LEU A 180 15.29 -14.29 12.87
CA LEU A 180 15.76 -14.12 14.25
C LEU A 180 15.68 -15.42 15.06
N TYR A 181 14.61 -16.20 14.89
CA TYR A 181 14.46 -17.49 15.54
C TYR A 181 15.55 -18.49 15.09
N GLN A 182 15.84 -18.54 13.79
CA GLN A 182 16.91 -19.38 13.25
C GLN A 182 18.28 -18.97 13.78
N ALA A 183 18.57 -17.66 13.80
CA ALA A 183 19.82 -17.13 14.36
C ALA A 183 20.00 -17.49 15.84
N ASP A 184 18.96 -17.37 16.68
CA ASP A 184 18.99 -17.75 18.08
C ASP A 184 19.24 -19.26 18.26
N LYS A 185 18.64 -20.08 17.41
CA LYS A 185 18.86 -21.54 17.40
C LYS A 185 20.31 -21.90 17.08
N PHE A 186 20.89 -21.29 16.03
CA PHE A 186 22.28 -21.52 15.65
C PHE A 186 23.26 -21.06 16.73
N ASN A 187 23.01 -19.88 17.33
CA ASN A 187 23.86 -19.38 18.41
C ASN A 187 23.88 -20.31 19.62
N LYS A 188 22.74 -20.86 20.02
CA LYS A 188 22.64 -21.84 21.10
C LYS A 188 23.35 -23.15 20.77
N GLU A 189 23.30 -23.61 19.54
CA GLU A 189 23.98 -24.79 19.08
C GLU A 189 25.52 -24.62 19.14
N ILE A 190 26.01 -23.46 18.64
CA ILE A 190 27.42 -23.08 18.70
C ILE A 190 27.90 -23.01 20.16
N GLU A 191 27.13 -22.34 21.04
CA GLU A 191 27.47 -22.23 22.48
C GLU A 191 27.53 -23.60 23.16
N THR A 192 26.58 -24.49 22.86
CA THR A 192 26.58 -25.84 23.42
C THR A 192 27.80 -26.65 22.96
N LYS A 193 28.17 -26.55 21.66
CA LYS A 193 29.38 -27.23 21.15
C LYS A 193 30.66 -26.66 21.72
N GLN A 194 30.74 -25.34 21.94
CA GLN A 194 31.87 -24.70 22.62
C GLN A 194 32.04 -25.20 24.05
N GLN A 195 30.95 -25.33 24.81
CA GLN A 195 30.99 -25.87 26.18
C GLN A 195 31.44 -27.33 26.17
N GLN A 196 30.99 -28.14 25.22
CA GLN A 196 31.46 -29.53 25.09
C GLN A 196 32.95 -29.61 24.78
N ILE A 197 33.46 -28.75 23.88
CA ILE A 197 34.91 -28.68 23.57
C ILE A 197 35.69 -28.29 24.80
N GLU A 198 35.26 -27.30 25.58
CA GLU A 198 35.92 -26.89 26.81
C GLU A 198 35.98 -28.02 27.85
N GLN A 199 34.88 -28.78 27.97
CA GLN A 199 34.85 -29.95 28.85
C GLN A 199 35.83 -31.04 28.41
N VAL A 200 35.85 -31.39 27.11
CA VAL A 200 36.79 -32.36 26.56
C VAL A 200 38.24 -31.89 26.72
N GLN A 201 38.52 -30.58 26.64
CA GLN A 201 39.86 -30.04 26.93
C GLN A 201 40.25 -30.18 28.38
N GLN A 202 39.31 -29.98 29.33
CA GLN A 202 39.54 -30.22 30.74
C GLN A 202 39.81 -31.71 31.03
N ASP A 203 39.05 -32.61 30.42
CA ASP A 203 39.22 -34.04 30.56
C ASP A 203 40.58 -34.51 29.97
N LEU A 204 41.00 -33.89 28.83
CA LEU A 204 42.33 -34.13 28.24
C LEU A 204 43.47 -33.71 29.20
N THR A 205 43.37 -32.50 29.80
CA THR A 205 44.37 -32.04 30.73
C THR A 205 44.46 -32.94 31.98
N ALA A 206 43.33 -33.38 32.52
CA ALA A 206 43.27 -34.32 33.62
C ALA A 206 43.86 -35.69 33.25
N SER A 207 43.64 -36.18 32.03
CA SER A 207 44.21 -37.42 31.50
C SER A 207 45.75 -37.29 31.34
N ASP A 208 46.24 -36.14 30.83
CA ASP A 208 47.67 -35.88 30.71
C ASP A 208 48.38 -35.84 32.10
N GLU A 209 47.76 -35.19 33.09
CA GLU A 209 48.24 -35.17 34.46
C GLU A 209 48.31 -36.59 35.08
N LEU A 210 47.25 -37.41 34.80
CA LEU A 210 47.26 -38.81 35.29
C LEU A 210 48.34 -39.65 34.62
N ILE A 211 48.57 -39.51 33.32
CA ILE A 211 49.59 -40.16 32.55
C ILE A 211 51.00 -39.81 33.09
N GLU A 212 51.21 -38.51 33.39
CA GLU A 212 52.48 -38.05 33.99
C GLU A 212 52.68 -38.63 35.38
N ALA A 213 51.66 -38.62 36.24
CA ALA A 213 51.72 -39.23 37.57
C ALA A 213 52.03 -40.74 37.51
N LEU A 214 51.40 -41.48 36.60
CA LEU A 214 51.67 -42.91 36.42
C LEU A 214 53.06 -43.19 35.86
N ASN A 215 53.59 -42.32 34.99
CA ASN A 215 54.95 -42.41 34.50
C ASN A 215 55.99 -42.22 35.67
N VAL A 216 55.76 -41.22 36.47
CA VAL A 216 56.59 -40.96 37.67
C VAL A 216 56.50 -42.14 38.66
N GLU A 217 55.28 -42.71 38.86
CA GLU A 217 55.13 -43.89 39.74
C GLU A 217 55.88 -45.10 39.17
N LEU A 218 55.83 -45.31 37.87
CA LEU A 218 56.51 -46.38 37.15
C LEU A 218 58.04 -46.23 37.26
N GLU A 219 58.58 -45.02 37.14
CA GLU A 219 59.98 -44.69 37.24
C GLU A 219 60.50 -44.92 38.69
N ASN A 220 59.71 -44.48 39.69
CA ASN A 220 60.03 -44.68 41.08
C ASN A 220 59.91 -46.16 41.59
N SER A 221 59.19 -47.01 40.83
CA SER A 221 58.93 -48.42 41.14
C SER A 221 60.05 -49.39 40.74
N GLN A 222 61.28 -48.91 40.51
CA GLN A 222 62.42 -49.75 40.11
C GLN A 222 62.66 -50.92 41.06
N ASN A 223 62.32 -50.76 42.35
CA ASN A 223 62.43 -51.79 43.37
C ASN A 223 61.11 -52.50 43.71
N ALA A 224 60.03 -52.21 43.06
CA ALA A 224 58.70 -52.82 43.25
C ALA A 224 58.61 -54.24 42.63
N SER A 225 57.68 -55.06 43.11
CA SER A 225 57.44 -56.38 42.56
C SER A 225 57.01 -56.35 41.06
N ALA A 226 57.35 -57.41 40.31
CA ALA A 226 56.99 -57.49 38.89
C ALA A 226 55.47 -57.36 38.67
N VAL A 227 54.63 -57.76 39.61
CA VAL A 227 53.17 -57.69 39.58
C VAL A 227 52.69 -56.24 39.69
N GLU A 228 53.33 -55.45 40.61
CA GLU A 228 52.99 -54.04 40.77
C GLU A 228 53.38 -53.22 39.57
N ARG A 229 54.53 -53.43 38.98
CA ARG A 229 54.95 -52.77 37.74
C ARG A 229 53.97 -53.10 36.56
N ALA A 230 53.60 -54.39 36.41
CA ALA A 230 52.65 -54.79 35.37
C ALA A 230 51.26 -54.13 35.59
N ARG A 231 50.84 -53.91 36.81
CA ARG A 231 49.57 -53.19 37.12
C ARG A 231 49.67 -51.73 36.81
N THR A 232 50.74 -51.04 37.11
CA THR A 232 50.95 -49.62 36.77
C THR A 232 51.05 -49.44 35.25
N GLN A 233 51.78 -50.36 34.53
CA GLN A 233 51.85 -50.35 33.09
C GLN A 233 50.46 -50.54 32.41
N LYS A 234 49.61 -51.42 32.97
CA LYS A 234 48.29 -51.60 32.49
C LYS A 234 47.43 -50.32 32.65
N LYS A 235 47.48 -49.68 33.82
CA LYS A 235 46.80 -48.39 34.07
C LYS A 235 47.28 -47.29 33.12
N LEU A 236 48.60 -47.22 32.89
CA LEU A 236 49.16 -46.28 31.92
C LEU A 236 48.65 -46.51 30.52
N ALA A 237 48.58 -47.77 30.04
CA ALA A 237 48.04 -48.08 28.74
C ALA A 237 46.53 -47.76 28.60
N GLU A 238 45.77 -47.99 29.68
CA GLU A 238 44.34 -47.57 29.76
C GLU A 238 44.17 -46.06 29.69
N ALA A 239 44.96 -45.27 30.46
CA ALA A 239 44.94 -43.84 30.41
C ALA A 239 45.40 -43.25 29.07
N GLN A 240 46.39 -43.86 28.40
CA GLN A 240 46.81 -43.47 27.07
C GLN A 240 45.71 -43.73 26.03
N ALA A 241 45.00 -44.87 26.09
CA ALA A 241 43.88 -45.18 25.23
C ALA A 241 42.68 -44.20 25.44
N GLU A 242 42.41 -43.86 26.69
CA GLU A 242 41.38 -42.86 27.03
C GLU A 242 41.72 -41.49 26.46
N ARG A 243 42.95 -41.02 26.61
CA ARG A 243 43.47 -39.79 26.02
C ARG A 243 43.32 -39.77 24.47
N GLU A 244 43.65 -40.86 23.81
CA GLU A 244 43.51 -40.97 22.36
C GLU A 244 42.02 -40.87 21.94
N ALA A 245 41.14 -41.51 22.67
CA ALA A 245 39.69 -41.41 22.43
C ALA A 245 39.15 -39.97 22.64
N LEU A 246 39.62 -39.29 23.68
CA LEU A 246 39.28 -37.87 23.95
C LEU A 246 39.81 -36.94 22.85
N MET A 247 41.02 -37.17 22.33
CA MET A 247 41.58 -36.42 21.19
C MET A 247 40.74 -36.57 19.94
N LEU A 248 40.33 -37.80 19.62
CA LEU A 248 39.43 -38.04 18.47
C LEU A 248 38.10 -37.33 18.63
N THR A 249 37.54 -37.35 19.83
CA THR A 249 36.28 -36.64 20.17
C THR A 249 36.44 -35.11 20.02
N ALA A 250 37.55 -34.54 20.47
CA ALA A 250 37.87 -33.12 20.34
C ALA A 250 37.98 -32.70 18.86
N VAL A 251 38.63 -33.50 18.03
CA VAL A 251 38.73 -33.23 16.58
C VAL A 251 37.36 -33.28 15.93
N ALA A 252 36.54 -34.27 16.21
CA ALA A 252 35.21 -34.39 15.64
C ALA A 252 34.28 -33.20 16.06
N LEU A 253 34.31 -32.84 17.32
CA LEU A 253 33.55 -31.67 17.84
C LEU A 253 34.02 -30.36 17.24
N ASN A 254 35.34 -30.19 17.01
CA ASN A 254 35.86 -28.98 16.37
C ASN A 254 35.46 -28.91 14.90
N GLU A 255 35.40 -30.00 14.16
CA GLU A 255 34.91 -30.07 12.78
C GLU A 255 33.41 -29.75 12.72
N GLU A 256 32.61 -30.31 13.62
CA GLU A 256 31.21 -29.98 13.74
C GLU A 256 30.95 -28.51 14.09
N LEU A 257 31.79 -27.92 14.97
CA LEU A 257 31.70 -26.49 15.30
C LEU A 257 32.01 -25.63 14.07
N GLN A 258 33.06 -25.97 13.31
CA GLN A 258 33.44 -25.23 12.12
C GLN A 258 32.31 -25.27 11.07
N THR A 259 31.68 -26.43 10.88
CA THR A 259 30.52 -26.53 9.93
C THR A 259 29.34 -25.70 10.41
N ALA A 260 29.01 -25.72 11.71
CA ALA A 260 27.91 -24.93 12.26
C ALA A 260 28.17 -23.41 12.15
N VAL A 261 29.43 -22.97 12.36
CA VAL A 261 29.80 -21.56 12.16
C VAL A 261 29.69 -21.15 10.68
N ALA A 262 30.20 -21.97 9.77
CA ALA A 262 30.12 -21.68 8.35
C ALA A 262 28.66 -21.59 7.83
N GLU A 263 27.78 -22.46 8.33
CA GLU A 263 26.35 -22.40 8.02
C GLU A 263 25.69 -21.12 8.58
N ALA A 264 26.05 -20.70 9.79
CA ALA A 264 25.54 -19.48 10.40
C ALA A 264 26.01 -18.23 9.64
N GLU A 265 27.30 -18.19 9.24
CA GLU A 265 27.86 -17.09 8.43
C GLU A 265 27.20 -17.01 7.05
N ALA A 266 27.03 -18.12 6.34
CA ALA A 266 26.36 -18.15 5.05
C ALA A 266 24.92 -17.63 5.10
N ASN A 267 24.17 -17.99 6.15
CA ASN A 267 22.82 -17.48 6.37
C ASN A 267 22.79 -15.97 6.72
N SER A 268 23.80 -15.47 7.43
CA SER A 268 23.93 -14.05 7.75
C SER A 268 24.29 -13.20 6.55
N GLU A 269 25.20 -13.65 5.68
CA GLU A 269 25.56 -12.98 4.42
C GLU A 269 24.35 -12.87 3.47
N ILE A 270 23.57 -13.94 3.31
CA ILE A 270 22.35 -13.93 2.48
C ILE A 270 21.33 -12.90 3.05
N ALA A 271 21.18 -12.84 4.37
CA ALA A 271 20.29 -11.89 5.03
C ALA A 271 20.76 -10.44 4.83
N GLU A 272 22.05 -10.16 4.95
CA GLU A 272 22.62 -8.84 4.71
C GLU A 272 22.46 -8.39 3.25
N GLU A 273 22.70 -9.26 2.27
CA GLU A 273 22.51 -8.96 0.87
C GLU A 273 21.04 -8.63 0.54
N GLN A 274 20.09 -9.39 1.11
CA GLN A 274 18.65 -9.12 0.96
C GLN A 274 18.24 -7.78 1.59
N ILE A 275 18.77 -7.44 2.75
CA ILE A 275 18.52 -6.17 3.43
C ILE A 275 19.08 -5.01 2.60
N GLN A 276 20.30 -5.13 2.07
CA GLN A 276 20.89 -4.11 1.20
C GLN A 276 20.09 -3.91 -0.08
N ALA A 277 19.63 -4.98 -0.72
CA ALA A 277 18.79 -4.91 -1.91
C ALA A 277 17.43 -4.23 -1.60
N ALA A 278 16.81 -4.56 -0.47
CA ALA A 278 15.57 -3.94 -0.02
C ALA A 278 15.74 -2.44 0.27
N ASN A 279 16.81 -2.06 0.96
CA ASN A 279 17.12 -0.67 1.27
C ASN A 279 17.37 0.16 0.00
N ALA A 280 18.05 -0.40 -1.01
CA ALA A 280 18.26 0.25 -2.29
C ALA A 280 16.94 0.47 -3.07
N GLN A 281 15.99 -0.45 -2.95
CA GLN A 281 14.65 -0.28 -3.52
C GLN A 281 13.84 0.80 -2.78
N ILE A 282 13.91 0.83 -1.46
CA ILE A 282 13.27 1.86 -0.62
C ILE A 282 13.79 3.24 -0.97
N GLU A 283 15.10 3.40 -1.13
CA GLU A 283 15.70 4.68 -1.50
C GLU A 283 15.25 5.16 -2.89
N LYS A 284 15.15 4.25 -3.87
CA LYS A 284 14.61 4.58 -5.20
C LYS A 284 13.14 5.02 -5.14
N LEU A 285 12.33 4.34 -4.32
CA LEU A 285 10.93 4.70 -4.13
C LEU A 285 10.78 6.05 -3.42
N GLN A 286 11.60 6.33 -2.42
CA GLN A 286 11.63 7.63 -1.74
C GLN A 286 11.98 8.76 -2.70
N LYS A 287 13.05 8.62 -3.48
CA LYS A 287 13.42 9.62 -4.52
C LYS A 287 12.27 9.86 -5.50
N HIS A 288 11.58 8.80 -5.92
CA HIS A 288 10.43 8.95 -6.82
C HIS A 288 9.25 9.68 -6.16
N VAL A 289 8.97 9.40 -4.90
CA VAL A 289 7.94 10.09 -4.12
C VAL A 289 8.29 11.57 -3.95
N ASP A 290 9.55 11.88 -3.63
CA ASP A 290 10.02 13.26 -3.47
C ASP A 290 9.95 14.04 -4.77
N GLU A 291 10.30 13.42 -5.92
CA GLU A 291 10.15 14.02 -7.24
C GLU A 291 8.69 14.31 -7.60
N VAL A 292 7.78 13.38 -7.25
CA VAL A 292 6.34 13.56 -7.48
C VAL A 292 5.80 14.69 -6.60
N ASN A 293 6.17 14.72 -5.33
CA ASN A 293 5.76 15.78 -4.40
C ASN A 293 6.29 17.16 -4.82
N ALA A 294 7.55 17.24 -5.28
CA ALA A 294 8.14 18.50 -5.79
C ALA A 294 7.38 18.99 -7.03
N ARG A 295 7.03 18.10 -7.97
CA ARG A 295 6.22 18.46 -9.15
C ARG A 295 4.80 18.90 -8.79
N GLU A 296 4.18 18.26 -7.79
CA GLU A 296 2.86 18.68 -7.29
C GLU A 296 2.93 20.08 -6.64
N GLU A 297 3.99 20.37 -5.90
CA GLU A 297 4.20 21.69 -5.28
C GLU A 297 4.45 22.79 -6.32
N GLU A 298 5.28 22.52 -7.34
CA GLU A 298 5.47 23.45 -8.47
C GLU A 298 4.16 23.69 -9.25
N ALA A 299 3.40 22.63 -9.52
CA ALA A 299 2.10 22.75 -10.18
C ALA A 299 1.08 23.54 -9.35
N ALA A 300 1.10 23.37 -8.03
CA ALA A 300 0.24 24.14 -7.12
C ALA A 300 0.65 25.64 -7.10
N LYS A 301 1.94 25.94 -7.07
CA LYS A 301 2.46 27.33 -7.16
C LYS A 301 2.09 27.98 -8.48
N ALA A 302 2.31 27.29 -9.59
CA ALA A 302 1.95 27.79 -10.93
C ALA A 302 0.45 28.05 -11.08
N LYS A 303 -0.40 27.19 -10.45
CA LYS A 303 -1.84 27.39 -10.43
C LYS A 303 -2.25 28.61 -9.59
N ALA A 304 -1.65 28.80 -8.43
CA ALA A 304 -1.89 29.96 -7.57
C ALA A 304 -1.45 31.26 -8.26
N GLU A 305 -0.33 31.26 -8.96
CA GLU A 305 0.13 32.42 -9.76
C GLU A 305 -0.82 32.72 -10.94
N ALA A 306 -1.30 31.68 -11.62
CA ALA A 306 -2.25 31.85 -12.72
C ALA A 306 -3.60 32.41 -12.21
N GLU A 307 -4.10 31.96 -11.06
CA GLU A 307 -5.30 32.48 -10.40
C GLU A 307 -5.09 33.94 -9.94
N ALA A 308 -3.94 34.25 -9.34
CA ALA A 308 -3.61 35.61 -8.95
C ALA A 308 -3.49 36.57 -10.14
N ASN A 309 -2.93 36.10 -11.26
CA ASN A 309 -2.84 36.89 -12.50
C ASN A 309 -4.20 37.06 -13.17
N SER A 310 -5.09 36.06 -13.14
CA SER A 310 -6.45 36.18 -13.64
C SER A 310 -7.28 37.19 -12.84
N LEU A 311 -7.13 37.18 -11.52
CA LEU A 311 -7.76 38.20 -10.65
C LEU A 311 -7.26 39.62 -10.91
N LYS A 312 -5.96 39.79 -11.24
CA LYS A 312 -5.42 41.10 -11.64
C LYS A 312 -6.00 41.60 -12.97
N ILE A 313 -6.16 40.71 -13.94
CA ILE A 313 -6.76 41.05 -15.25
C ILE A 313 -8.21 41.52 -15.06
N TYR A 314 -8.99 40.87 -14.18
CA TYR A 314 -10.36 41.28 -13.86
C TYR A 314 -10.40 42.61 -13.07
N SER A 315 -9.41 42.93 -12.27
CA SER A 315 -9.36 44.20 -11.51
C SER A 315 -8.86 45.38 -12.35
N GLU A 316 -8.14 45.16 -13.45
CA GLU A 316 -7.70 46.22 -14.38
C GLU A 316 -8.76 46.53 -15.44
N ASP A 317 -9.69 45.63 -15.74
CA ASP A 317 -10.78 45.83 -16.72
C ASP A 317 -12.02 46.51 -16.10
N GLU A 318 -12.06 46.75 -14.78
CA GLU A 318 -13.06 47.58 -14.08
C GLU A 318 -12.68 49.08 -14.03
N SER A 319 -11.99 49.60 -15.05
CA SER A 319 -12.05 51.02 -15.34
C SER A 319 -13.40 51.27 -16.02
N ALA A 320 -14.39 51.61 -15.17
CA ALA A 320 -15.70 52.00 -15.60
C ALA A 320 -15.64 53.01 -16.77
N PRO A 321 -16.37 52.77 -17.86
CA PRO A 321 -16.47 53.78 -18.89
C PRO A 321 -17.09 55.01 -18.27
N GLN A 322 -16.36 56.14 -18.31
CA GLN A 322 -16.88 57.44 -17.93
C GLN A 322 -18.09 57.67 -18.83
N LEU A 323 -19.26 57.49 -18.29
CA LEU A 323 -20.51 57.91 -18.89
C LEU A 323 -20.40 59.40 -19.26
N ASP A 324 -20.35 59.61 -20.54
CA ASP A 324 -20.20 60.90 -21.21
C ASP A 324 -21.24 61.88 -20.66
N LYS A 325 -20.78 62.88 -19.88
CA LYS A 325 -21.60 64.01 -19.36
C LYS A 325 -22.22 64.86 -20.47
N LYS A 326 -22.17 64.41 -21.71
CA LYS A 326 -22.72 65.05 -22.90
C LYS A 326 -24.21 64.79 -23.15
N LYS A 327 -24.86 63.86 -22.45
CA LYS A 327 -26.29 63.57 -22.63
C LYS A 327 -27.21 64.28 -21.65
N GLU A 328 -26.71 64.94 -20.62
CA GLU A 328 -27.53 65.65 -19.63
C GLU A 328 -27.94 67.05 -20.07
N ASN A 329 -27.29 67.59 -21.08
CA ASN A 329 -27.61 68.91 -21.62
C ASN A 329 -28.68 68.97 -22.74
N VAL A 330 -29.19 67.78 -23.18
CA VAL A 330 -30.22 67.73 -24.22
C VAL A 330 -31.64 67.63 -23.64
N LEU A 331 -31.81 67.26 -22.38
CA LEU A 331 -33.10 67.11 -21.71
C LEU A 331 -33.58 68.38 -20.94
N LYS A 332 -32.83 69.49 -21.00
CA LYS A 332 -33.25 70.80 -20.43
C LYS A 332 -33.72 71.84 -21.45
N LYS A 333 -34.01 71.41 -22.68
CA LYS A 333 -34.50 72.30 -23.72
C LYS A 333 -35.74 71.74 -24.46
N PHE A 334 -36.68 71.15 -23.75
CA PHE A 334 -38.07 71.04 -24.17
C PHE A 334 -38.96 71.10 -22.95
#